data_151aae14c9c86f16c3dad030025811b7
#
_entry.id   151aae14c9c86f16c3dad030025811b7
#
_cell.length_a   1.000
_cell.length_b   1.000
_cell.length_c   1.000
_cell.angle_alpha   90.00
_cell.angle_beta   90.00
_cell.angle_gamma   90.00
#
_symmetry.space_group_name_H-M   'P 1'
#
loop_
_entity.id
_entity.type
_entity.pdbx_description
1 polymer ?
#
loop_
_entity_poly.entity_id
_entity_poly.type
_entity_poly.pdbx_seq_one_letter_code
_entity_poly.pdbx_strand_id
1 'polypeptide(L)'
;QLTTDYTTHSVEFIRKNKNKPFFLYLAHNMPHVPLAVSDKFKGKSQQGLYGDVMMEIDWSVGEVLKILRELGLEENTLVILTSDNGPWRNYGNHAGSAGGLREAKATTFDGGNRVPCLIYWKGQTKPGTTCNKLASNIDLFPTFAEISGAPLPPRKIDGVSILSLIRGEKDANPRESFVYYYNKNDLEAVTDGMFKLVFPHKYVTYGAYVPGND
;
A
#
# COMPACT_ATOMS: atom_id res chain seq x y z
N GLN A 1 13.73 14.92 3.69
CA GLN A 1 13.14 16.19 3.21
C GLN A 1 12.08 15.96 2.14
N LEU A 2 12.27 15.01 1.20
CA LEU A 2 11.28 14.71 0.16
C LEU A 2 9.90 14.34 0.72
N THR A 3 9.82 13.57 1.81
CA THR A 3 8.54 13.23 2.44
C THR A 3 7.81 14.49 2.90
N THR A 4 8.52 15.44 3.51
CA THR A 4 7.96 16.74 3.91
C THR A 4 7.49 17.54 2.71
N ASP A 5 8.29 17.60 1.63
CA ASP A 5 7.97 18.34 0.42
C ASP A 5 6.72 17.74 -0.28
N TYR A 6 6.66 16.41 -0.42
CA TYR A 6 5.48 15.72 -0.95
C TYR A 6 4.23 15.99 -0.12
N THR A 7 4.36 16.03 1.21
CA THR A 7 3.25 16.34 2.10
C THR A 7 2.75 17.77 1.88
N THR A 8 3.66 18.74 1.83
CA THR A 8 3.32 20.14 1.60
C THR A 8 2.58 20.32 0.28
N HIS A 9 3.12 19.78 -0.82
CA HIS A 9 2.48 19.86 -2.12
C HIS A 9 1.14 19.13 -2.19
N SER A 10 0.99 18.03 -1.47
CA SER A 10 -0.28 17.31 -1.38
C SER A 10 -1.36 18.15 -0.68
N VAL A 11 -1.00 18.78 0.44
CA VAL A 11 -1.90 19.67 1.17
C VAL A 11 -2.31 20.87 0.31
N GLU A 12 -1.36 21.51 -0.38
CA GLU A 12 -1.62 22.61 -1.31
C GLU A 12 -2.53 22.18 -2.47
N PHE A 13 -2.27 20.99 -3.05
CA PHE A 13 -3.09 20.43 -4.12
C PHE A 13 -4.53 20.22 -3.66
N ILE A 14 -4.76 19.65 -2.48
CA ILE A 14 -6.09 19.44 -1.92
C ILE A 14 -6.80 20.78 -1.71
N ARG A 15 -6.12 21.78 -1.11
CA ARG A 15 -6.67 23.13 -0.93
C ARG A 15 -7.10 23.77 -2.25
N LYS A 16 -6.27 23.68 -3.27
CA LYS A 16 -6.53 24.25 -4.60
C LYS A 16 -7.70 23.57 -5.32
N ASN A 17 -7.91 22.28 -5.06
CA ASN A 17 -8.91 21.48 -5.76
C ASN A 17 -10.18 21.19 -4.93
N LYS A 18 -10.34 21.80 -3.76
CA LYS A 18 -11.43 21.51 -2.80
C LYS A 18 -12.85 21.59 -3.35
N ASN A 19 -13.08 22.37 -4.43
CA ASN A 19 -14.40 22.60 -5.00
C ASN A 19 -14.69 21.75 -6.25
N LYS A 20 -13.85 20.76 -6.56
CA LYS A 20 -14.03 19.87 -7.71
C LYS A 20 -13.52 18.46 -7.37
N PRO A 21 -13.98 17.41 -8.07
CA PRO A 21 -13.42 16.08 -7.93
C PRO A 21 -11.92 16.09 -8.24
N PHE A 22 -11.15 15.34 -7.48
CA PHE A 22 -9.71 15.15 -7.70
C PHE A 22 -9.28 13.73 -7.44
N PHE A 23 -8.17 13.35 -8.04
CA PHE A 23 -7.41 12.15 -7.75
C PHE A 23 -5.99 12.57 -7.36
N LEU A 24 -5.53 12.11 -6.21
CA LEU A 24 -4.17 12.34 -5.72
C LEU A 24 -3.46 10.99 -5.52
N TYR A 25 -2.38 10.79 -6.24
CA TYR A 25 -1.47 9.67 -6.02
C TYR A 25 -0.21 10.18 -5.34
N LEU A 26 -0.14 10.01 -4.01
CA LEU A 26 1.00 10.41 -3.19
C LEU A 26 1.98 9.26 -3.08
N ALA A 27 2.91 9.18 -4.02
CA ALA A 27 3.91 8.13 -4.10
C ALA A 27 5.17 8.51 -3.30
N HIS A 28 5.19 8.20 -2.03
CA HIS A 28 6.38 8.35 -1.20
C HIS A 28 7.51 7.46 -1.69
N ASN A 29 8.74 7.99 -1.77
CA ASN A 29 9.93 7.21 -2.06
C ASN A 29 10.45 6.47 -0.82
N MET A 30 10.09 6.90 0.38
CA MET A 30 10.33 6.19 1.62
C MET A 30 9.21 5.17 1.89
N PRO A 31 9.49 4.05 2.56
CA PRO A 31 10.73 3.66 3.25
C PRO A 31 11.73 2.87 2.38
N HIS A 32 11.81 3.10 1.06
CA HIS A 32 12.80 2.45 0.22
C HIS A 32 14.22 2.96 0.56
N VAL A 33 15.18 2.04 0.60
CA VAL A 33 16.60 2.38 0.83
C VAL A 33 17.21 3.12 -0.38
N PRO A 34 18.19 4.04 -0.16
CA PRO A 34 18.75 4.45 1.12
C PRO A 34 17.77 5.31 1.92
N LEU A 35 17.66 5.03 3.22
CA LEU A 35 16.75 5.75 4.10
C LEU A 35 17.22 7.18 4.34
N ALA A 36 16.27 8.10 4.35
CA ALA A 36 16.47 9.49 4.72
C ALA A 36 15.24 10.03 5.46
N VAL A 37 15.46 10.83 6.46
CA VAL A 37 14.43 11.42 7.31
C VAL A 37 14.76 12.89 7.57
N SER A 38 13.72 13.72 7.75
CA SER A 38 13.94 15.11 8.13
C SER A 38 14.42 15.25 9.57
N ASP A 39 15.08 16.38 9.87
CA ASP A 39 15.59 16.66 11.23
C ASP A 39 14.48 16.65 12.29
N LYS A 40 13.24 16.94 11.89
CA LYS A 40 12.06 16.87 12.76
C LYS A 40 11.84 15.48 13.36
N PHE A 41 12.15 14.41 12.62
CA PHE A 41 11.89 13.03 13.03
C PHE A 41 13.15 12.25 13.39
N LYS A 42 14.32 12.75 13.02
CA LYS A 42 15.61 12.07 13.26
C LYS A 42 15.82 11.78 14.75
N GLY A 43 16.07 10.52 15.08
CA GLY A 43 16.30 10.05 16.45
C GLY A 43 15.06 10.09 17.34
N LYS A 44 13.85 10.12 16.77
CA LYS A 44 12.59 10.17 17.54
C LYS A 44 12.01 8.81 17.85
N SER A 45 12.27 7.81 17.02
CA SER A 45 11.77 6.45 17.23
C SER A 45 12.73 5.64 18.10
N GLN A 46 12.22 4.54 18.67
CA GLN A 46 13.04 3.52 19.35
C GLN A 46 13.48 2.40 18.38
N GLN A 47 13.20 2.56 17.07
CA GLN A 47 13.43 1.56 16.04
C GLN A 47 14.47 2.04 14.99
N GLY A 48 15.40 2.92 15.42
CA GLY A 48 16.45 3.47 14.56
C GLY A 48 15.90 4.28 13.39
N LEU A 49 16.72 4.44 12.36
CA LEU A 49 16.39 5.28 11.20
C LEU A 49 15.13 4.80 10.45
N TYR A 50 14.90 3.48 10.39
CA TYR A 50 13.67 2.96 9.76
C TYR A 50 12.40 3.42 10.50
N GLY A 51 12.44 3.35 11.83
CA GLY A 51 11.34 3.84 12.66
C GLY A 51 11.09 5.33 12.52
N ASP A 52 12.16 6.14 12.45
CA ASP A 52 12.07 7.58 12.23
C ASP A 52 11.39 7.91 10.91
N VAL A 53 11.77 7.19 9.84
CA VAL A 53 11.15 7.30 8.50
C VAL A 53 9.67 6.93 8.55
N MET A 54 9.30 5.85 9.25
CA MET A 54 7.91 5.46 9.40
C MET A 54 7.09 6.49 10.17
N MET A 55 7.66 7.13 11.20
CA MET A 55 7.03 8.23 11.92
C MET A 55 6.78 9.44 11.00
N GLU A 56 7.71 9.75 10.09
CA GLU A 56 7.54 10.85 9.14
C GLU A 56 6.46 10.55 8.09
N ILE A 57 6.36 9.29 7.62
CA ILE A 57 5.27 8.86 6.73
C ILE A 57 3.93 8.94 7.45
N ASP A 58 3.83 8.45 8.67
CA ASP A 58 2.61 8.52 9.48
C ASP A 58 2.16 9.97 9.70
N TRP A 59 3.09 10.87 10.02
CA TRP A 59 2.83 12.30 10.09
C TRP A 59 2.29 12.84 8.76
N SER A 60 2.87 12.45 7.63
CA SER A 60 2.41 12.87 6.29
C SER A 60 0.95 12.47 6.04
N VAL A 61 0.60 11.23 6.36
CA VAL A 61 -0.79 10.74 6.28
C VAL A 61 -1.69 11.57 7.20
N GLY A 62 -1.23 11.86 8.41
CA GLY A 62 -1.93 12.71 9.38
C GLY A 62 -2.23 14.11 8.83
N GLU A 63 -1.29 14.76 8.15
CA GLU A 63 -1.50 16.08 7.51
C GLU A 63 -2.51 16.02 6.35
N VAL A 64 -2.49 14.94 5.55
CA VAL A 64 -3.50 14.73 4.50
C VAL A 64 -4.89 14.55 5.11
N LEU A 65 -5.05 13.72 6.11
CA LEU A 65 -6.34 13.51 6.78
C LEU A 65 -6.83 14.80 7.47
N LYS A 66 -5.92 15.55 8.06
CA LYS A 66 -6.21 16.82 8.71
C LYS A 66 -6.77 17.85 7.73
N ILE A 67 -6.13 18.04 6.58
CA ILE A 67 -6.61 19.02 5.58
C ILE A 67 -7.96 18.61 4.99
N LEU A 68 -8.21 17.32 4.76
CA LEU A 68 -9.51 16.83 4.30
C LEU A 68 -10.61 17.16 5.31
N ARG A 69 -10.33 16.99 6.61
CA ARG A 69 -11.25 17.32 7.70
C ARG A 69 -11.50 18.82 7.80
N GLU A 70 -10.45 19.64 7.80
CA GLU A 70 -10.52 21.11 7.86
C GLU A 70 -11.36 21.71 6.73
N LEU A 71 -11.34 21.08 5.56
CA LEU A 71 -12.08 21.53 4.38
C LEU A 71 -13.46 20.89 4.23
N GLY A 72 -13.88 20.01 5.15
CA GLY A 72 -15.16 19.29 5.07
C GLY A 72 -15.24 18.26 3.94
N LEU A 73 -14.09 17.76 3.45
CA LEU A 73 -14.01 16.81 2.33
C LEU A 73 -13.99 15.34 2.77
N GLU A 74 -13.85 15.08 4.06
CA GLU A 74 -13.60 13.76 4.64
C GLU A 74 -14.69 12.72 4.28
N GLU A 75 -15.96 13.15 4.23
CA GLU A 75 -17.09 12.25 3.90
C GLU A 75 -17.14 11.84 2.43
N ASN A 76 -16.57 12.68 1.56
CA ASN A 76 -16.57 12.46 0.10
C ASN A 76 -15.18 12.14 -0.45
N THR A 77 -14.28 11.63 0.38
CA THR A 77 -12.93 11.26 -0.03
C THR A 77 -12.57 9.86 0.45
N LEU A 78 -12.29 8.97 -0.49
CA LEU A 78 -11.66 7.67 -0.22
C LEU A 78 -10.16 7.86 -0.06
N VAL A 79 -9.61 7.44 1.07
CA VAL A 79 -8.17 7.46 1.35
C VAL A 79 -7.67 6.03 1.47
N ILE A 80 -6.62 5.69 0.73
CA ILE A 80 -5.98 4.38 0.77
C ILE A 80 -4.50 4.57 1.07
N LEU A 81 -4.01 3.88 2.09
CA LEU A 81 -2.59 3.74 2.40
C LEU A 81 -2.18 2.29 2.17
N THR A 82 -1.22 2.08 1.28
CA THR A 82 -0.71 0.75 0.97
C THR A 82 0.77 0.84 0.55
N SER A 83 1.36 -0.29 0.24
CA SER A 83 2.71 -0.40 -0.31
C SER A 83 2.68 -1.16 -1.64
N ASP A 84 3.73 -1.05 -2.41
CA ASP A 84 3.90 -1.73 -3.70
C ASP A 84 4.40 -3.18 -3.52
N ASN A 85 5.26 -3.42 -2.53
CA ASN A 85 5.84 -4.73 -2.22
C ASN A 85 6.29 -4.85 -0.76
N GLY A 86 6.68 -6.06 -0.38
CA GLY A 86 7.24 -6.33 0.94
C GLY A 86 8.65 -5.78 1.16
N PRO A 87 9.24 -5.96 2.35
CA PRO A 87 10.52 -5.36 2.73
C PRO A 87 11.70 -5.98 1.99
N TRP A 88 12.76 -5.20 1.75
CA TRP A 88 14.00 -5.70 1.14
C TRP A 88 15.01 -6.12 2.21
N ARG A 89 14.86 -7.31 2.72
CA ARG A 89 15.55 -7.84 3.91
C ARG A 89 17.08 -7.80 3.87
N ASN A 90 17.71 -7.65 2.70
CA ASN A 90 19.16 -7.53 2.58
C ASN A 90 19.74 -6.28 3.27
N TYR A 91 18.90 -5.32 3.59
CA TYR A 91 19.32 -4.08 4.25
C TYR A 91 19.14 -4.09 5.78
N GLY A 92 18.94 -5.29 6.36
CA GLY A 92 18.91 -5.47 7.80
C GLY A 92 17.88 -4.60 8.49
N ASN A 93 18.31 -3.80 9.46
CA ASN A 93 17.45 -2.89 10.22
C ASN A 93 16.92 -1.69 9.40
N HIS A 94 17.40 -1.48 8.17
CA HIS A 94 16.83 -0.51 7.23
C HIS A 94 15.72 -1.08 6.35
N ALA A 95 15.42 -2.38 6.44
CA ALA A 95 14.52 -3.07 5.52
C ALA A 95 13.05 -3.10 5.96
N GLY A 96 12.77 -2.87 7.23
CA GLY A 96 11.49 -3.21 7.82
C GLY A 96 11.30 -4.71 8.04
N SER A 97 10.06 -5.16 8.20
CA SER A 97 9.75 -6.56 8.51
C SER A 97 8.55 -7.06 7.73
N ALA A 98 8.63 -8.29 7.24
CA ALA A 98 7.47 -9.02 6.69
C ALA A 98 6.62 -9.68 7.81
N GLY A 99 6.94 -9.45 9.07
CA GLY A 99 6.32 -10.15 10.20
C GLY A 99 6.60 -11.65 10.14
N GLY A 100 5.59 -12.49 10.32
CA GLY A 100 5.69 -13.95 10.20
C GLY A 100 5.55 -14.48 8.78
N LEU A 101 5.46 -13.62 7.75
CA LEU A 101 5.29 -14.06 6.37
C LEU A 101 6.60 -14.57 5.77
N ARG A 102 6.49 -15.62 4.93
CA ARG A 102 7.65 -16.22 4.28
C ARG A 102 8.26 -15.28 3.25
N GLU A 103 9.61 -15.22 3.24
CA GLU A 103 10.43 -14.43 2.32
C GLU A 103 10.13 -12.92 2.35
N ALA A 104 10.47 -12.21 1.28
CA ALA A 104 10.41 -10.75 1.22
C ALA A 104 10.39 -10.25 -0.24
N LYS A 105 10.63 -8.96 -0.47
CA LYS A 105 10.73 -8.33 -1.80
C LYS A 105 11.53 -9.19 -2.79
N ALA A 106 11.14 -9.18 -4.04
CA ALA A 106 11.71 -9.95 -5.15
C ALA A 106 11.39 -11.47 -5.10
N THR A 107 10.36 -11.86 -4.36
CA THR A 107 9.84 -13.22 -4.37
C THR A 107 8.32 -13.22 -4.51
N THR A 108 7.74 -14.31 -4.97
CA THR A 108 6.28 -14.49 -5.06
C THR A 108 5.67 -15.07 -3.78
N PHE A 109 6.47 -15.28 -2.73
CA PHE A 109 5.98 -15.62 -1.40
C PHE A 109 5.28 -14.44 -0.72
N ASP A 110 4.49 -14.73 0.31
CA ASP A 110 3.65 -13.73 0.95
C ASP A 110 4.43 -12.55 1.55
N GLY A 111 5.63 -12.78 2.08
CA GLY A 111 6.48 -11.69 2.58
C GLY A 111 6.92 -10.69 1.51
N GLY A 112 6.90 -11.09 0.23
CA GLY A 112 7.21 -10.20 -0.89
C GLY A 112 6.00 -9.43 -1.44
N ASN A 113 4.79 -9.94 -1.23
CA ASN A 113 3.61 -9.44 -1.93
C ASN A 113 2.46 -9.01 -1.00
N ARG A 114 2.34 -9.63 0.18
CA ARG A 114 1.28 -9.29 1.13
C ARG A 114 1.69 -8.09 1.96
N VAL A 115 1.19 -6.93 1.58
CA VAL A 115 1.52 -5.62 2.17
C VAL A 115 0.39 -5.09 3.03
N PRO A 116 0.66 -4.18 3.98
CA PRO A 116 -0.38 -3.46 4.69
C PRO A 116 -1.27 -2.67 3.72
N CYS A 117 -2.57 -2.69 3.96
CA CYS A 117 -3.53 -1.84 3.26
C CYS A 117 -4.54 -1.31 4.25
N LEU A 118 -4.61 0.00 4.39
CA LEU A 118 -5.55 0.71 5.23
C LEU A 118 -6.46 1.54 4.35
N ILE A 119 -7.77 1.38 4.53
CA ILE A 119 -8.77 2.09 3.74
C ILE A 119 -9.66 2.89 4.67
N TYR A 120 -9.81 4.16 4.38
CA TYR A 120 -10.65 5.08 5.12
C TYR A 120 -11.58 5.83 4.16
N TRP A 121 -12.88 5.70 4.39
CA TRP A 121 -13.91 6.49 3.70
C TRP A 121 -15.04 6.72 4.69
N LYS A 122 -15.10 7.91 5.24
CA LYS A 122 -16.06 8.24 6.30
C LYS A 122 -17.51 8.00 5.85
N GLY A 123 -18.27 7.26 6.64
CA GLY A 123 -19.63 6.90 6.31
C GLY A 123 -19.82 5.76 5.32
N GLN A 124 -18.75 5.28 4.67
CA GLN A 124 -18.78 4.15 3.74
C GLN A 124 -18.03 2.92 4.28
N THR A 125 -16.87 3.11 4.91
CA THR A 125 -16.13 2.03 5.57
C THR A 125 -16.50 1.96 7.04
N LYS A 126 -16.73 0.75 7.55
CA LYS A 126 -16.99 0.53 8.98
C LYS A 126 -15.67 0.60 9.77
N PRO A 127 -15.53 1.52 10.74
CA PRO A 127 -14.33 1.64 11.53
C PRO A 127 -13.97 0.36 12.30
N GLY A 128 -12.67 0.09 12.45
CA GLY A 128 -12.14 -1.02 13.24
C GLY A 128 -12.40 -2.41 12.66
N THR A 129 -12.79 -2.52 11.39
CA THR A 129 -12.99 -3.81 10.72
C THR A 129 -11.74 -4.27 9.99
N THR A 130 -11.61 -5.58 9.84
CA THR A 130 -10.56 -6.24 9.05
C THR A 130 -11.21 -7.06 7.93
N CYS A 131 -10.65 -6.97 6.72
CA CYS A 131 -11.04 -7.79 5.59
C CYS A 131 -9.91 -8.75 5.25
N ASN A 132 -10.20 -10.06 5.21
CA ASN A 132 -9.25 -11.13 4.87
C ASN A 132 -9.46 -11.69 3.46
N LYS A 133 -10.24 -11.01 2.62
CA LYS A 133 -10.46 -11.40 1.23
C LYS A 133 -9.29 -10.98 0.35
N LEU A 134 -9.11 -11.69 -0.76
CA LEU A 134 -8.10 -11.32 -1.76
C LEU A 134 -8.40 -9.95 -2.35
N ALA A 135 -7.38 -9.12 -2.36
CA ALA A 135 -7.36 -7.84 -3.07
C ALA A 135 -5.93 -7.55 -3.52
N SER A 136 -5.79 -6.77 -4.57
CA SER A 136 -4.49 -6.43 -5.13
C SER A 136 -4.46 -4.96 -5.58
N ASN A 137 -3.27 -4.37 -5.70
CA ASN A 137 -3.11 -3.01 -6.19
C ASN A 137 -3.70 -2.81 -7.61
N ILE A 138 -3.74 -3.87 -8.44
CA ILE A 138 -4.39 -3.81 -9.77
C ILE A 138 -5.91 -3.64 -9.69
N ASP A 139 -6.53 -3.93 -8.56
CA ASP A 139 -7.96 -3.81 -8.33
C ASP A 139 -8.38 -2.36 -8.05
N LEU A 140 -7.44 -1.49 -7.69
CA LEU A 140 -7.72 -0.09 -7.40
C LEU A 140 -8.22 0.67 -8.63
N PHE A 141 -7.66 0.39 -9.82
CA PHE A 141 -8.06 1.06 -11.04
C PHE A 141 -9.54 0.83 -11.40
N PRO A 142 -10.05 -0.43 -11.53
CA PRO A 142 -11.47 -0.66 -11.78
C PRO A 142 -12.36 -0.20 -10.62
N THR A 143 -11.87 -0.22 -9.37
CA THR A 143 -12.61 0.33 -8.23
C THR A 143 -12.80 1.84 -8.36
N PHE A 144 -11.77 2.59 -8.75
CA PHE A 144 -11.89 4.03 -8.97
C PHE A 144 -12.77 4.36 -10.18
N ALA A 145 -12.72 3.56 -11.23
CA ALA A 145 -13.62 3.70 -12.37
C ALA A 145 -15.10 3.53 -11.94
N GLU A 146 -15.41 2.51 -11.15
CA GLU A 146 -16.75 2.29 -10.61
C GLU A 146 -17.22 3.44 -9.73
N ILE A 147 -16.39 3.91 -8.79
CA ILE A 147 -16.72 5.04 -7.89
C ILE A 147 -16.99 6.33 -8.67
N SER A 148 -16.20 6.59 -9.71
CA SER A 148 -16.29 7.83 -10.50
C SER A 148 -17.30 7.76 -11.65
N GLY A 149 -17.83 6.58 -11.97
CA GLY A 149 -18.65 6.35 -13.15
C GLY A 149 -17.86 6.41 -14.47
N ALA A 150 -16.53 6.35 -14.42
CA ALA A 150 -15.69 6.36 -15.61
C ALA A 150 -15.72 5.00 -16.32
N PRO A 151 -15.73 4.96 -17.66
CA PRO A 151 -15.68 3.71 -18.40
C PRO A 151 -14.31 3.04 -18.23
N LEU A 152 -14.30 1.71 -18.15
CA LEU A 152 -13.07 0.93 -18.25
C LEU A 152 -12.56 0.90 -19.71
N PRO A 153 -11.25 0.68 -19.91
CA PRO A 153 -10.71 0.53 -21.26
C PRO A 153 -11.36 -0.65 -21.99
N PRO A 154 -11.48 -0.61 -23.34
CA PRO A 154 -12.15 -1.66 -24.10
C PRO A 154 -11.42 -3.01 -24.07
N ARG A 155 -10.13 -3.01 -23.76
CA ARG A 155 -9.35 -4.25 -23.60
C ARG A 155 -9.58 -4.87 -22.22
N LYS A 156 -9.54 -6.20 -22.15
CA LYS A 156 -9.57 -6.93 -20.86
C LYS A 156 -8.43 -6.46 -19.96
N ILE A 157 -8.76 -6.25 -18.69
CA ILE A 157 -7.83 -5.96 -17.60
C ILE A 157 -7.91 -7.06 -16.55
N ASP A 158 -6.84 -7.24 -15.76
CA ASP A 158 -6.77 -8.29 -14.73
C ASP A 158 -7.35 -7.83 -13.38
N GLY A 159 -7.49 -6.53 -13.18
CA GLY A 159 -8.10 -5.94 -11.99
C GLY A 159 -9.61 -6.16 -11.96
N VAL A 160 -10.15 -6.33 -10.76
CA VAL A 160 -11.60 -6.37 -10.48
C VAL A 160 -11.94 -5.29 -9.45
N SER A 161 -13.14 -4.72 -9.50
CA SER A 161 -13.53 -3.77 -8.47
C SER A 161 -13.67 -4.45 -7.11
N ILE A 162 -13.08 -3.83 -6.09
CA ILE A 162 -13.19 -4.24 -4.68
C ILE A 162 -14.08 -3.29 -3.87
N LEU A 163 -14.93 -2.51 -4.52
CA LEU A 163 -15.80 -1.56 -3.84
C LEU A 163 -16.71 -2.23 -2.81
N SER A 164 -17.22 -3.43 -3.11
CA SER A 164 -18.00 -4.24 -2.19
C SER A 164 -17.23 -4.62 -0.90
N LEU A 165 -15.92 -4.92 -1.02
CA LEU A 165 -15.07 -5.16 0.16
C LEU A 165 -14.85 -3.87 0.96
N ILE A 166 -14.63 -2.75 0.28
CA ILE A 166 -14.44 -1.43 0.91
C ILE A 166 -15.67 -1.04 1.74
N ARG A 167 -16.88 -1.32 1.23
CA ARG A 167 -18.15 -1.08 1.92
C ARG A 167 -18.48 -2.11 2.97
N GLY A 168 -17.75 -3.22 3.04
CA GLY A 168 -18.00 -4.31 3.98
C GLY A 168 -19.30 -5.05 3.66
N GLU A 169 -19.65 -5.20 2.40
CA GLU A 169 -20.83 -5.92 1.96
C GLU A 169 -20.74 -7.40 2.36
N LYS A 170 -21.84 -7.93 2.85
CA LYS A 170 -21.88 -9.33 3.30
C LYS A 170 -21.57 -10.28 2.15
N ASP A 171 -20.72 -11.27 2.43
CA ASP A 171 -20.31 -12.32 1.49
C ASP A 171 -19.59 -11.82 0.22
N ALA A 172 -19.17 -10.55 0.19
CA ALA A 172 -18.40 -10.02 -0.92
C ALA A 172 -17.11 -10.81 -1.14
N ASN A 173 -16.86 -11.26 -2.37
CA ASN A 173 -15.66 -11.97 -2.78
C ASN A 173 -15.37 -11.72 -4.28
N PRO A 174 -15.06 -10.48 -4.68
CA PRO A 174 -14.93 -10.10 -6.07
C PRO A 174 -13.73 -10.75 -6.78
N ARG A 175 -12.73 -11.20 -6.02
CA ARG A 175 -11.55 -11.88 -6.52
C ARG A 175 -11.44 -13.27 -5.89
N GLU A 176 -11.64 -14.30 -6.70
CA GLU A 176 -11.57 -15.69 -6.26
C GLU A 176 -10.14 -16.26 -6.27
N SER A 177 -9.28 -15.71 -7.11
CA SER A 177 -7.89 -16.16 -7.23
C SER A 177 -6.96 -15.03 -7.64
N PHE A 178 -5.68 -15.20 -7.32
CA PHE A 178 -4.62 -14.31 -7.78
C PHE A 178 -3.43 -15.13 -8.29
N VAL A 179 -2.89 -14.71 -9.43
CA VAL A 179 -1.79 -15.38 -10.12
C VAL A 179 -0.54 -14.50 -10.03
N TYR A 180 0.56 -15.11 -9.64
CA TYR A 180 1.83 -14.42 -9.47
C TYR A 180 2.78 -14.73 -10.62
N TYR A 181 3.18 -13.71 -11.32
CA TYR A 181 4.20 -13.76 -12.36
C TYR A 181 5.44 -13.00 -11.91
N TYR A 182 6.60 -13.52 -12.24
CA TYR A 182 7.88 -12.89 -11.99
C TYR A 182 8.83 -13.13 -13.17
N ASN A 183 10.04 -12.55 -13.20
CA ASN A 183 11.04 -12.86 -14.21
C ASN A 183 10.47 -13.00 -15.64
N LYS A 184 10.27 -11.99 -16.41
CA LYS A 184 9.78 -12.09 -17.81
C LYS A 184 8.47 -12.89 -18.00
N ASN A 185 7.57 -12.79 -17.03
CA ASN A 185 6.26 -13.45 -17.03
C ASN A 185 6.28 -14.97 -16.73
N ASP A 186 7.27 -15.48 -16.03
CA ASP A 186 7.21 -16.83 -15.51
C ASP A 186 6.09 -16.93 -14.48
N LEU A 187 5.22 -17.91 -14.66
CA LEU A 187 4.16 -18.23 -13.70
C LEU A 187 4.78 -18.95 -12.50
N GLU A 188 4.80 -18.28 -11.34
CA GLU A 188 5.46 -18.81 -10.15
C GLU A 188 4.50 -19.27 -9.06
N ALA A 189 3.32 -18.69 -8.95
CA ALA A 189 2.36 -19.10 -7.94
C ALA A 189 0.92 -18.74 -8.29
N VAL A 190 -0.02 -19.41 -7.63
CA VAL A 190 -1.46 -19.08 -7.64
C VAL A 190 -2.02 -19.23 -6.24
N THR A 191 -2.96 -18.39 -5.85
CA THR A 191 -3.69 -18.48 -4.57
C THR A 191 -5.17 -18.28 -4.75
N ASP A 192 -5.97 -18.93 -3.91
CA ASP A 192 -7.41 -18.72 -3.72
C ASP A 192 -7.72 -17.89 -2.45
N GLY A 193 -6.66 -17.40 -1.79
CA GLY A 193 -6.75 -16.65 -0.53
C GLY A 193 -6.62 -17.52 0.72
N MET A 194 -6.86 -18.82 0.64
CA MET A 194 -6.67 -19.79 1.72
C MET A 194 -5.38 -20.58 1.50
N PHE A 195 -5.20 -21.09 0.30
CA PHE A 195 -4.03 -21.86 -0.12
C PHE A 195 -3.24 -21.11 -1.18
N LYS A 196 -1.94 -21.35 -1.21
CA LYS A 196 -1.04 -20.86 -2.24
C LYS A 196 -0.23 -22.01 -2.79
N LEU A 197 -0.43 -22.32 -4.07
CA LEU A 197 0.39 -23.26 -4.81
C LEU A 197 1.56 -22.49 -5.42
N VAL A 198 2.78 -22.91 -5.10
CA VAL A 198 4.01 -22.36 -5.66
C VAL A 198 4.60 -23.40 -6.61
N PHE A 199 4.80 -23.01 -7.86
CA PHE A 199 5.39 -23.86 -8.89
C PHE A 199 6.92 -23.92 -8.72
N PRO A 200 7.58 -24.97 -9.22
CA PRO A 200 9.04 -25.04 -9.21
C PRO A 200 9.65 -23.87 -9.98
N HIS A 201 10.43 -23.04 -9.31
CA HIS A 201 11.15 -21.92 -9.91
C HIS A 201 12.40 -21.56 -9.09
N LYS A 202 13.32 -20.82 -9.70
CA LYS A 202 14.47 -20.25 -8.99
C LYS A 202 14.08 -18.92 -8.37
N TYR A 203 14.35 -18.74 -7.09
CA TYR A 203 14.12 -17.48 -6.40
C TYR A 203 15.29 -17.11 -5.49
N VAL A 204 15.38 -15.83 -5.15
CA VAL A 204 16.36 -15.35 -4.18
C VAL A 204 15.88 -15.70 -2.78
N THR A 205 16.67 -16.49 -2.06
CA THR A 205 16.44 -16.72 -0.62
C THR A 205 17.16 -15.64 0.16
N TYR A 206 16.45 -15.06 1.10
CA TYR A 206 17.08 -14.16 2.06
C TYR A 206 17.65 -15.00 3.20
N GLY A 207 18.93 -15.37 3.08
CA GLY A 207 19.67 -16.11 4.10
C GLY A 207 19.76 -15.36 5.45
N ALA A 208 20.85 -15.53 6.19
CA ALA A 208 21.02 -14.91 7.49
C ALA A 208 20.79 -13.37 7.43
N TYR A 209 20.08 -12.86 8.44
CA TYR A 209 19.92 -11.45 8.67
C TYR A 209 21.30 -10.77 8.75
N VAL A 210 21.51 -9.74 7.94
CA VAL A 210 22.69 -8.87 8.02
C VAL A 210 22.21 -7.54 8.60
N PRO A 211 22.68 -7.15 9.79
CA PRO A 211 22.35 -5.86 10.37
C PRO A 211 22.76 -4.73 9.42
N GLY A 212 21.87 -3.73 9.24
CA GLY A 212 22.25 -2.48 8.59
C GLY A 212 23.22 -1.69 9.48
N ASN A 213 23.99 -0.80 8.90
CA ASN A 213 24.77 0.18 9.62
C ASN A 213 23.92 1.45 9.73
N ASP A 214 23.60 1.85 10.95
CA ASP A 214 22.94 3.12 11.26
C ASP A 214 23.92 4.29 11.16
#